data_744110245b9952472f4a862575dd9062
#
_entry.id   744110245b9952472f4a862575dd9062
#
_cell.length_a   1.000
_cell.length_b   1.000
_cell.length_c   1.000
_cell.angle_alpha   90.00
_cell.angle_beta   90.00
_cell.angle_gamma   90.00
#
_symmetry.space_group_name_H-M   'P 1'
#
loop_
_entity.id
_entity.type
_entity.pdbx_description
1 polymer ?
#
loop_
_entity_poly.entity_id
_entity_poly.type
_entity_poly.pdbx_seq_one_letter_code
_entity_poly.pdbx_strand_id
1 'polypeptide(L)'
;MNVLLAILFVLFPPEDKIKIKDAWMRPSSEKMTTALYFIIENKSETADTLFQVDSDLAERVEIHETYSEGDMMGMRKVDFVVIGGKSSFELKPGAHHIMLMKLKKDIKDGDKGEFVLHFKQVGKIKITAIAKKPN
;
A
#
# COMPACT_ATOMS: atom_id res chain seq x y z
N MET A 1 -16.79 11.25 48.39
CA MET A 1 -17.25 10.42 47.30
C MET A 1 -16.41 10.72 46.05
N ASN A 2 -15.39 9.92 45.82
CA ASN A 2 -14.50 10.14 44.68
C ASN A 2 -15.14 9.58 43.40
N VAL A 3 -15.60 10.48 42.55
CA VAL A 3 -16.03 10.08 41.21
C VAL A 3 -14.75 9.91 40.40
N LEU A 4 -14.35 8.65 40.18
CA LEU A 4 -13.32 8.32 39.20
C LEU A 4 -13.93 8.60 37.83
N LEU A 5 -13.61 9.77 37.27
CA LEU A 5 -13.83 10.01 35.86
C LEU A 5 -12.83 9.16 35.11
N ALA A 6 -13.25 7.96 34.70
CA ALA A 6 -12.50 7.20 33.72
C ALA A 6 -12.59 7.95 32.41
N ILE A 7 -11.55 8.68 32.08
CA ILE A 7 -11.40 9.24 30.73
C ILE A 7 -11.15 8.04 29.82
N LEU A 8 -12.20 7.60 29.18
CA LEU A 8 -12.10 6.54 28.17
C LEU A 8 -11.42 7.15 26.97
N PHE A 9 -10.10 6.92 26.83
CA PHE A 9 -9.42 7.17 25.55
C PHE A 9 -9.90 6.11 24.57
N VAL A 10 -10.83 6.49 23.70
CA VAL A 10 -11.19 5.63 22.58
C VAL A 10 -10.04 5.74 21.59
N LEU A 11 -9.11 4.79 21.68
CA LEU A 11 -8.10 4.62 20.63
C LEU A 11 -8.80 4.00 19.42
N PHE A 12 -9.04 4.81 18.39
CA PHE A 12 -9.52 4.29 17.12
C PHE A 12 -8.43 3.45 16.48
N PRO A 13 -8.73 2.20 16.07
CA PRO A 13 -7.76 1.41 15.32
C PRO A 13 -7.36 2.12 14.03
N PRO A 14 -6.14 1.88 13.50
CA PRO A 14 -5.66 2.53 12.27
C PRO A 14 -6.64 2.44 11.11
N GLU A 15 -7.41 1.36 11.01
CA GLU A 15 -8.39 1.12 9.95
C GLU A 15 -9.56 2.12 9.96
N ASP A 16 -9.80 2.80 11.09
CA ASP A 16 -10.84 3.83 11.17
C ASP A 16 -10.36 5.16 10.58
N LYS A 17 -9.06 5.37 10.50
CA LYS A 17 -8.46 6.59 9.94
C LYS A 17 -8.00 6.37 8.51
N ILE A 18 -7.36 5.26 8.25
CA ILE A 18 -6.88 4.86 6.91
C ILE A 18 -7.59 3.57 6.54
N LYS A 19 -8.24 3.56 5.39
CA LYS A 19 -8.85 2.37 4.82
C LYS A 19 -8.16 2.01 3.51
N ILE A 20 -7.77 0.74 3.38
CA ILE A 20 -7.16 0.23 2.15
C ILE A 20 -8.21 -0.59 1.40
N LYS A 21 -8.41 -0.27 0.12
CA LYS A 21 -9.41 -0.91 -0.73
C LYS A 21 -8.79 -1.53 -1.96
N ASP A 22 -9.44 -2.58 -2.44
CA ASP A 22 -9.20 -3.16 -3.78
C ASP A 22 -7.74 -3.53 -4.02
N ALA A 23 -7.08 -4.11 -3.01
CA ALA A 23 -5.69 -4.52 -3.14
C ALA A 23 -5.57 -5.73 -4.08
N TRP A 24 -4.77 -5.59 -5.13
CA TRP A 24 -4.51 -6.66 -6.08
C TRP A 24 -3.10 -6.58 -6.64
N MET A 25 -2.58 -7.72 -7.06
CA MET A 25 -1.26 -7.81 -7.67
C MET A 25 -1.35 -8.61 -8.96
N ARG A 26 -0.39 -8.39 -9.86
CA ARG A 26 -0.32 -9.14 -11.11
C ARG A 26 0.36 -10.48 -10.87
N PRO A 27 -0.15 -11.57 -11.48
CA PRO A 27 0.58 -12.85 -11.48
C PRO A 27 1.94 -12.68 -12.15
N SER A 28 2.93 -13.41 -11.67
CA SER A 28 4.27 -13.42 -12.23
C SER A 28 5.03 -14.64 -11.73
N SER A 29 6.15 -14.95 -12.38
CA SER A 29 6.96 -16.11 -12.05
C SER A 29 8.03 -15.80 -11.02
N GLU A 30 8.50 -16.85 -10.33
CA GLU A 30 9.64 -16.76 -9.41
C GLU A 30 10.81 -16.03 -10.07
N LYS A 31 11.52 -15.22 -9.28
CA LYS A 31 12.65 -14.35 -9.67
C LYS A 31 12.28 -13.16 -10.55
N MET A 32 11.05 -13.09 -11.02
CA MET A 32 10.57 -11.97 -11.83
C MET A 32 10.06 -10.83 -10.93
N THR A 33 9.64 -9.76 -11.56
CA THR A 33 9.11 -8.57 -10.90
C THR A 33 7.62 -8.43 -11.17
N THR A 34 6.86 -8.01 -10.17
CA THR A 34 5.45 -7.69 -10.36
C THR A 34 5.07 -6.44 -9.55
N ALA A 35 3.82 -6.05 -9.65
CA ALA A 35 3.32 -4.85 -9.01
C ALA A 35 2.07 -5.12 -8.18
N LEU A 36 1.95 -4.38 -7.08
CA LEU A 36 0.79 -4.36 -6.20
C LEU A 36 0.12 -3.00 -6.32
N TYR A 37 -1.20 -2.99 -6.39
CA TYR A 37 -2.04 -1.81 -6.49
C TYR A 37 -3.11 -1.83 -5.42
N PHE A 38 -3.47 -0.66 -4.92
CA PHE A 38 -4.56 -0.49 -3.95
C PHE A 38 -4.97 0.98 -3.86
N ILE A 39 -6.09 1.21 -3.20
CA ILE A 39 -6.61 2.55 -2.95
C ILE A 39 -6.44 2.84 -1.46
N ILE A 40 -5.88 3.99 -1.14
CA ILE A 40 -5.74 4.47 0.24
C ILE A 40 -6.79 5.55 0.47
N GLU A 41 -7.73 5.33 1.38
CA GLU A 41 -8.65 6.36 1.82
C GLU A 41 -8.19 6.92 3.16
N ASN A 42 -7.88 8.20 3.20
CA ASN A 42 -7.55 8.88 4.45
C ASN A 42 -8.79 9.60 4.98
N LYS A 43 -9.42 9.02 5.98
CA LYS A 43 -10.64 9.54 6.60
C LYS A 43 -10.36 10.58 7.67
N SER A 44 -9.11 10.72 8.09
CA SER A 44 -8.71 11.70 9.08
C SER A 44 -8.62 13.11 8.47
N GLU A 45 -8.54 14.12 9.29
CA GLU A 45 -8.43 15.51 8.82
C GLU A 45 -7.00 15.89 8.47
N THR A 46 -6.04 15.14 8.99
CA THR A 46 -4.61 15.39 8.76
C THR A 46 -4.03 14.45 7.70
N ALA A 47 -3.07 14.94 6.94
CA ALA A 47 -2.35 14.12 5.97
C ALA A 47 -1.58 12.99 6.67
N ASP A 48 -1.41 11.88 5.97
CA ASP A 48 -0.54 10.79 6.39
C ASP A 48 0.42 10.45 5.25
N THR A 49 1.47 9.72 5.55
CA THR A 49 2.52 9.40 4.60
C THR A 49 2.80 7.91 4.62
N LEU A 50 2.68 7.25 3.46
CA LEU A 50 3.12 5.89 3.26
C LEU A 50 4.61 5.94 2.86
N PHE A 51 5.48 5.34 3.66
CA PHE A 51 6.93 5.42 3.42
C PHE A 51 7.63 4.07 3.26
N GLN A 52 6.92 2.96 3.51
CA GLN A 52 7.51 1.63 3.39
C GLN A 52 6.42 0.58 3.24
N VAL A 53 6.69 -0.45 2.44
CA VAL A 53 5.84 -1.63 2.32
C VAL A 53 6.73 -2.85 2.44
N ASP A 54 6.34 -3.78 3.31
CA ASP A 54 7.04 -5.05 3.50
C ASP A 54 6.21 -6.21 3.02
N SER A 55 6.87 -7.23 2.50
CA SER A 55 6.25 -8.50 2.14
C SER A 55 7.31 -9.59 2.05
N ASP A 56 6.93 -10.81 2.44
CA ASP A 56 7.79 -11.99 2.29
C ASP A 56 7.77 -12.58 0.86
N LEU A 57 6.97 -12.01 -0.03
CA LEU A 57 6.83 -12.52 -1.39
C LEU A 57 8.01 -12.21 -2.31
N ALA A 58 8.79 -11.18 -1.97
CA ALA A 58 9.88 -10.71 -2.82
C ALA A 58 11.10 -10.35 -2.00
N GLU A 59 12.27 -10.37 -2.64
CA GLU A 59 13.51 -9.96 -1.96
C GLU A 59 13.53 -8.46 -1.70
N ARG A 60 12.91 -7.67 -2.59
CA ARG A 60 12.86 -6.21 -2.48
C ARG A 60 11.47 -5.70 -2.80
N VAL A 61 10.99 -4.78 -1.98
CA VAL A 61 9.68 -4.14 -2.14
C VAL A 61 9.90 -2.63 -2.07
N GLU A 62 9.47 -1.90 -3.10
CA GLU A 62 9.69 -0.46 -3.20
C GLU A 62 8.45 0.25 -3.71
N ILE A 63 8.31 1.54 -3.36
CA ILE A 63 7.28 2.41 -3.92
C ILE A 63 7.85 3.03 -5.19
N HIS A 64 7.14 2.88 -6.29
CA HIS A 64 7.54 3.42 -7.59
C HIS A 64 6.46 4.32 -8.18
N GLU A 65 6.87 5.23 -9.03
CA GLU A 65 5.94 6.00 -9.87
C GLU A 65 6.32 5.84 -11.33
N THR A 66 5.30 5.83 -12.18
CA THR A 66 5.47 5.90 -13.61
C THR A 66 5.53 7.37 -14.01
N TYR A 67 6.51 7.74 -14.83
CA TYR A 67 6.63 9.10 -15.33
C TYR A 67 6.75 9.09 -16.86
N SER A 68 6.40 10.18 -17.48
CA SER A 68 6.61 10.37 -18.91
C SER A 68 7.44 11.63 -19.13
N GLU A 69 8.37 11.55 -20.08
CA GLU A 69 9.23 12.66 -20.48
C GLU A 69 9.31 12.63 -22.00
N GLY A 70 8.61 13.57 -22.66
CA GLY A 70 8.43 13.52 -24.11
C GLY A 70 7.71 12.24 -24.52
N ASP A 71 8.32 11.47 -25.44
CA ASP A 71 7.79 10.18 -25.89
C ASP A 71 8.25 9.00 -25.03
N MET A 72 9.04 9.28 -24.00
CA MET A 72 9.59 8.23 -23.13
C MET A 72 8.74 8.05 -21.87
N MET A 73 8.49 6.80 -21.55
CA MET A 73 7.89 6.42 -20.26
C MET A 73 8.89 5.61 -19.45
N GLY A 74 8.96 5.89 -18.17
CA GLY A 74 9.84 5.19 -17.26
C GLY A 74 9.21 5.02 -15.89
N MET A 75 9.88 4.26 -15.05
CA MET A 75 9.51 4.05 -13.65
C MET A 75 10.68 4.46 -12.77
N ARG A 76 10.38 5.07 -11.63
CA ARG A 76 11.42 5.43 -10.66
C ARG A 76 10.94 5.19 -9.25
N LYS A 77 11.88 4.85 -8.38
CA LYS A 77 11.63 4.74 -6.95
C LYS A 77 11.31 6.10 -6.37
N VAL A 78 10.31 6.14 -5.49
CA VAL A 78 10.03 7.30 -4.63
C VAL A 78 10.11 6.86 -3.19
N ASP A 79 10.53 7.77 -2.30
CA ASP A 79 10.72 7.42 -0.89
C ASP A 79 9.41 7.34 -0.14
N PHE A 80 8.40 8.07 -0.56
CA PHE A 80 7.10 8.10 0.10
C PHE A 80 6.03 8.69 -0.80
N VAL A 81 4.77 8.46 -0.40
CA VAL A 81 3.61 9.15 -0.97
C VAL A 81 2.80 9.78 0.15
N VAL A 82 2.31 10.99 -0.08
CA VAL A 82 1.49 11.73 0.89
C VAL A 82 0.03 11.61 0.50
N ILE A 83 -0.79 11.20 1.46
CA ILE A 83 -2.24 11.13 1.30
C ILE A 83 -2.85 12.25 2.12
N GLY A 84 -3.42 13.25 1.45
CA GLY A 84 -4.05 14.39 2.12
C GLY A 84 -5.19 13.97 3.05
N GLY A 85 -5.48 14.80 4.05
CA GLY A 85 -6.63 14.58 4.93
C GLY A 85 -7.93 14.60 4.14
N LYS A 86 -8.86 13.74 4.48
CA LYS A 86 -10.18 13.61 3.81
C LYS A 86 -10.05 13.38 2.31
N SER A 87 -8.98 12.70 1.87
CA SER A 87 -8.77 12.39 0.46
C SER A 87 -8.33 10.95 0.25
N SER A 88 -8.31 10.55 -1.00
CA SER A 88 -7.90 9.21 -1.43
C SER A 88 -6.69 9.31 -2.33
N PHE A 89 -5.87 8.26 -2.31
CA PHE A 89 -4.73 8.10 -3.20
C PHE A 89 -4.81 6.71 -3.83
N GLU A 90 -4.85 6.65 -5.15
CA GLU A 90 -4.97 5.39 -5.87
C GLU A 90 -3.64 4.99 -6.50
N LEU A 91 -3.15 3.80 -6.12
CA LEU A 91 -2.04 3.15 -6.81
C LEU A 91 -2.66 2.28 -7.90
N LYS A 92 -2.28 2.50 -9.15
CA LYS A 92 -2.87 1.83 -10.32
C LYS A 92 -1.87 1.73 -11.47
N PRO A 93 -2.11 0.83 -12.44
CA PRO A 93 -1.25 0.75 -13.63
C PRO A 93 -1.10 2.11 -14.32
N GLY A 94 0.12 2.46 -14.67
CA GLY A 94 0.44 3.74 -15.30
C GLY A 94 0.62 4.91 -14.33
N ALA A 95 0.48 4.67 -13.03
CA ALA A 95 0.64 5.68 -11.99
C ALA A 95 1.61 5.16 -10.91
N HIS A 96 1.35 5.45 -9.64
CA HIS A 96 2.14 4.86 -8.55
C HIS A 96 1.80 3.38 -8.35
N HIS A 97 2.78 2.60 -7.91
CA HIS A 97 2.60 1.19 -7.60
C HIS A 97 3.65 0.72 -6.61
N ILE A 98 3.37 -0.42 -5.98
CA ILE A 98 4.36 -1.10 -5.15
C ILE A 98 5.04 -2.13 -6.04
N MET A 99 6.35 -2.01 -6.20
CA MET A 99 7.14 -2.90 -7.02
C MET A 99 7.68 -4.05 -6.17
N LEU A 100 7.34 -5.28 -6.56
CA LEU A 100 7.83 -6.51 -5.92
C LEU A 100 8.94 -7.06 -6.81
N MET A 101 10.18 -6.97 -6.35
CA MET A 101 11.35 -7.36 -7.13
C MET A 101 11.93 -8.68 -6.66
N LYS A 102 12.27 -9.54 -7.59
CA LYS A 102 12.79 -10.88 -7.33
C LYS A 102 11.85 -11.70 -6.45
N LEU A 103 10.74 -12.09 -7.04
CA LEU A 103 9.76 -12.94 -6.37
C LEU A 103 10.39 -14.22 -5.87
N LYS A 104 10.07 -14.61 -4.64
CA LYS A 104 10.60 -15.83 -4.01
C LYS A 104 9.87 -17.08 -4.45
N LYS A 105 8.72 -16.92 -5.09
CA LYS A 105 7.89 -18.00 -5.62
C LYS A 105 7.00 -17.49 -6.74
N ASP A 106 6.41 -18.39 -7.51
CA ASP A 106 5.39 -18.04 -8.48
C ASP A 106 4.17 -17.45 -7.80
N ILE A 107 3.63 -16.39 -8.38
CA ILE A 107 2.34 -15.82 -7.98
C ILE A 107 1.36 -16.11 -9.11
N LYS A 108 0.39 -16.95 -8.84
CA LYS A 108 -0.60 -17.40 -9.82
C LYS A 108 -1.92 -16.67 -9.61
N ASP A 109 -2.72 -16.61 -10.65
CA ASP A 109 -4.07 -16.06 -10.58
C ASP A 109 -4.85 -16.69 -9.42
N GLY A 110 -5.42 -15.85 -8.56
CA GLY A 110 -6.14 -16.29 -7.37
C GLY A 110 -5.31 -16.43 -6.09
N ASP A 111 -3.99 -16.41 -6.20
CA ASP A 111 -3.12 -16.47 -5.02
C ASP A 111 -3.28 -15.21 -4.17
N LYS A 112 -3.11 -15.37 -2.87
CA LYS A 112 -3.15 -14.26 -1.91
C LYS A 112 -1.76 -13.96 -1.36
N GLY A 113 -1.47 -12.69 -1.17
CA GLY A 113 -0.24 -12.24 -0.55
C GLY A 113 -0.49 -11.27 0.58
N GLU A 114 0.37 -11.31 1.59
CA GLU A 114 0.31 -10.42 2.73
C GLU A 114 1.33 -9.31 2.62
N PHE A 115 0.92 -8.11 3.01
CA PHE A 115 1.74 -6.90 2.97
C PHE A 115 1.55 -6.11 4.25
N VAL A 116 2.61 -5.46 4.70
CA VAL A 116 2.57 -4.50 5.81
C VAL A 116 2.88 -3.12 5.27
N LEU A 117 1.91 -2.22 5.39
CA LEU A 117 2.04 -0.83 4.96
C LEU A 117 2.45 0.01 6.16
N HIS A 118 3.52 0.79 6.02
CA HIS A 118 4.03 1.66 7.09
C HIS A 118 3.65 3.11 6.82
N PHE A 119 2.78 3.64 7.66
CA PHE A 119 2.36 5.04 7.63
C PHE A 119 3.00 5.80 8.79
N LYS A 120 3.33 7.07 8.57
CA LYS A 120 3.95 7.91 9.62
C LYS A 120 3.02 8.17 10.79
N GLN A 121 1.73 8.42 10.53
CA GLN A 121 0.79 8.79 11.58
C GLN A 121 0.08 7.56 12.16
N VAL A 122 -0.59 6.77 11.35
CA VAL A 122 -1.37 5.64 11.86
C VAL A 122 -0.52 4.40 12.17
N GLY A 123 0.72 4.35 11.71
CA GLY A 123 1.61 3.20 11.93
C GLY A 123 1.40 2.09 10.90
N LYS A 124 1.51 0.86 11.35
CA LYS A 124 1.48 -0.31 10.46
C LYS A 124 0.06 -0.79 10.21
N ILE A 125 -0.25 -1.05 8.94
CA ILE A 125 -1.51 -1.66 8.51
C ILE A 125 -1.17 -2.91 7.70
N LYS A 126 -1.69 -4.05 8.15
CA LYS A 126 -1.53 -5.31 7.42
C LYS A 126 -2.69 -5.51 6.45
N ILE A 127 -2.36 -5.82 5.20
CA ILE A 127 -3.36 -6.09 4.16
C ILE A 127 -3.10 -7.41 3.46
N THR A 128 -4.13 -7.92 2.82
CA THR A 128 -4.05 -9.08 1.94
C THR A 128 -4.47 -8.64 0.53
N ALA A 129 -3.67 -8.98 -0.47
CA ALA A 129 -3.97 -8.72 -1.86
C ALA A 129 -4.20 -10.03 -2.61
N ILE A 130 -5.05 -9.99 -3.61
CA ILE A 130 -5.30 -11.12 -4.48
C ILE A 130 -4.57 -10.91 -5.82
N ALA A 131 -3.98 -11.99 -6.33
CA ALA A 131 -3.38 -11.98 -7.65
C ALA A 131 -4.46 -12.17 -8.70
N LYS A 132 -4.51 -11.27 -9.67
CA LYS A 132 -5.46 -11.35 -10.78
C LYS A 132 -4.88 -10.74 -12.03
N LYS A 133 -5.28 -11.27 -13.17
CA LYS A 133 -4.92 -10.68 -14.46
C LYS A 133 -5.75 -9.41 -14.67
N PRO A 134 -5.13 -8.33 -15.16
CA PRO A 134 -5.91 -7.14 -15.53
C PRO A 134 -6.84 -7.46 -16.70
N ASN A 135 -8.05 -6.89 -16.66
CA ASN A 135 -8.99 -7.01 -17.76
C ASN A 135 -8.55 -6.18 -18.94
#